data_7a5a0e3a68caacdb65f436ade642ce3c
#
_entry.id   7a5a0e3a68caacdb65f436ade642ce3c
#
_cell.length_a   1.000
_cell.length_b   1.000
_cell.length_c   1.000
_cell.angle_alpha   90.00
_cell.angle_beta   90.00
_cell.angle_gamma   90.00
#
_symmetry.space_group_name_H-M   'P 1'
#
loop_
_entity.id
_entity.type
_entity.pdbx_description
1 polymer ?
#
loop_
_entity_poly.entity_id
_entity_poly.type
_entity_poly.pdbx_seq_one_letter_code
_entity_poly.pdbx_strand_id
1 'polypeptide(L)'
;SHEDCLVHAKENLFGPMERGDSESMLSGVRDTVPQMAELIFINVHNQENDDDTLPGPVQRGIHEYTHVFQLSVGRMPTWMMEGGAMFFENWIPQLVNRGDWKLRMRQMMRETKFKLRGLKYTIADMEEIESASEELKEYYQTLAYHSGAWAIAFIIHQSPTQNVAVFRDEFYPLVAKLGWEAAVAQYSGMDSKEDFYRAFNAFSNLSIDEQMKRISALK
;
A
#
# COMPACT_ATOMS: atom_id res chain seq x y z
N SER A 1 26.68 -4.60 3.24
CA SER A 1 27.23 -3.29 2.85
C SER A 1 26.60 -2.80 1.54
N HIS A 2 26.86 -1.56 1.15
CA HIS A 2 26.39 -1.03 -0.15
C HIS A 2 26.97 -1.85 -1.33
N GLU A 3 28.21 -2.25 -1.21
CA GLU A 3 28.87 -3.11 -2.22
C GLU A 3 28.21 -4.50 -2.29
N ASP A 4 27.83 -5.09 -1.17
CA ASP A 4 27.16 -6.39 -1.15
C ASP A 4 25.81 -6.34 -1.85
N CYS A 5 25.04 -5.26 -1.64
CA CYS A 5 23.77 -5.03 -2.35
C CYS A 5 23.95 -4.86 -3.86
N LEU A 6 25.00 -4.12 -4.28
CA LEU A 6 25.31 -3.92 -5.69
C LEU A 6 25.73 -5.23 -6.37
N VAL A 7 26.56 -6.04 -5.70
CA VAL A 7 26.97 -7.35 -6.19
C VAL A 7 25.76 -8.27 -6.33
N HIS A 8 24.90 -8.34 -5.33
CA HIS A 8 23.70 -9.17 -5.35
C HIS A 8 22.73 -8.74 -6.48
N ALA A 9 22.47 -7.45 -6.61
CA ALA A 9 21.66 -6.91 -7.69
C ALA A 9 22.23 -7.24 -9.07
N LYS A 10 23.55 -7.08 -9.23
CA LYS A 10 24.27 -7.32 -10.48
C LYS A 10 24.24 -8.78 -10.90
N GLU A 11 24.49 -9.70 -9.97
CA GLU A 11 24.63 -11.12 -10.27
C GLU A 11 23.29 -11.84 -10.43
N ASN A 12 22.27 -11.46 -9.66
CA ASN A 12 21.07 -12.24 -9.51
C ASN A 12 19.82 -11.65 -10.20
N LEU A 13 19.80 -10.36 -10.54
CA LEU A 13 18.56 -9.69 -10.90
C LEU A 13 18.57 -8.95 -12.23
N PHE A 14 19.62 -8.23 -12.55
CA PHE A 14 19.62 -7.31 -13.70
C PHE A 14 20.68 -7.62 -14.75
N GLY A 15 21.50 -8.64 -14.53
CA GLY A 15 22.66 -8.91 -15.37
C GLY A 15 23.77 -7.86 -15.18
N PRO A 16 24.64 -7.64 -16.15
CA PRO A 16 25.71 -6.66 -16.04
C PRO A 16 25.14 -5.24 -16.02
N MET A 17 25.02 -4.67 -14.82
CA MET A 17 24.63 -3.27 -14.61
C MET A 17 25.85 -2.39 -14.37
N GLU A 18 25.82 -1.18 -14.90
CA GLU A 18 26.79 -0.16 -14.53
C GLU A 18 26.44 0.44 -13.15
N ARG A 19 27.45 0.97 -12.45
CA ARG A 19 27.27 1.48 -11.08
C ARG A 19 26.20 2.58 -11.00
N GLY A 20 26.10 3.44 -12.02
CA GLY A 20 25.11 4.50 -12.09
C GLY A 20 23.67 3.98 -12.18
N ASP A 21 23.46 2.88 -12.88
CA ASP A 21 22.12 2.29 -13.04
C ASP A 21 21.59 1.71 -11.73
N SER A 22 22.48 1.09 -10.94
CA SER A 22 22.09 0.54 -9.64
C SER A 22 21.82 1.60 -8.56
N GLU A 23 22.43 2.77 -8.66
CA GLU A 23 22.21 3.87 -7.73
C GLU A 23 20.86 4.57 -7.97
N SER A 24 20.33 4.51 -9.19
CA SER A 24 19.02 5.06 -9.53
C SER A 24 17.87 4.10 -9.22
N MET A 25 18.13 2.82 -9.05
CA MET A 25 17.12 1.84 -8.70
C MET A 25 16.79 1.92 -7.21
N LEU A 26 15.57 2.13 -6.96
CA LEU A 26 15.01 2.21 -5.64
C LEU A 26 14.79 0.81 -5.07
N SER A 27 13.89 0.50 -4.38
CA SER A 27 13.52 -0.83 -3.89
C SER A 27 12.52 -1.48 -4.84
N GLY A 28 12.46 -2.77 -4.83
CA GLY A 28 11.48 -3.54 -5.58
C GLY A 28 11.32 -4.94 -5.00
N VAL A 29 10.22 -5.57 -5.32
CA VAL A 29 9.96 -6.98 -5.03
C VAL A 29 9.94 -7.72 -6.34
N ARG A 30 10.70 -8.81 -6.40
CA ARG A 30 10.70 -9.71 -7.55
C ARG A 30 10.08 -11.04 -7.15
N ASP A 31 9.08 -11.44 -7.90
CA ASP A 31 8.55 -12.80 -7.85
C ASP A 31 9.39 -13.67 -8.80
N THR A 32 10.35 -14.42 -8.24
CA THR A 32 11.26 -15.25 -9.02
C THR A 32 10.83 -16.70 -9.08
N VAL A 33 10.00 -17.15 -8.17
CA VAL A 33 9.43 -18.50 -8.14
C VAL A 33 8.11 -18.43 -7.38
N PRO A 34 7.06 -19.21 -7.73
CA PRO A 34 5.73 -19.11 -7.11
C PRO A 34 5.65 -19.22 -5.58
N GLN A 35 6.76 -19.35 -4.89
CA GLN A 35 6.84 -19.51 -3.44
C GLN A 35 7.94 -18.71 -2.76
N MET A 36 8.68 -17.87 -3.50
CA MET A 36 9.77 -17.07 -2.94
C MET A 36 9.70 -15.63 -3.48
N ALA A 37 9.38 -14.70 -2.61
CA ALA A 37 9.56 -13.28 -2.89
C ALA A 37 10.96 -12.84 -2.41
N GLU A 38 11.73 -12.18 -3.28
CA GLU A 38 13.00 -11.57 -2.93
C GLU A 38 12.83 -10.07 -2.71
N LEU A 39 13.24 -9.60 -1.55
CA LEU A 39 13.28 -8.17 -1.25
C LEU A 39 14.66 -7.61 -1.62
N ILE A 40 14.66 -6.66 -2.53
CA ILE A 40 15.87 -5.98 -2.97
C ILE A 40 15.87 -4.58 -2.36
N PHE A 41 16.83 -4.34 -1.49
CA PHE A 41 17.13 -2.99 -1.01
C PHE A 41 18.34 -2.44 -1.74
N ILE A 42 18.12 -1.38 -2.49
CA ILE A 42 19.17 -0.54 -3.00
C ILE A 42 19.16 0.75 -2.18
N ASN A 43 20.15 0.91 -1.33
CA ASN A 43 20.27 2.11 -0.52
C ASN A 43 20.75 3.27 -1.41
N VAL A 44 19.81 4.08 -1.87
CA VAL A 44 20.14 5.32 -2.56
C VAL A 44 20.43 6.38 -1.51
N HIS A 45 21.69 6.72 -1.35
CA HIS A 45 22.11 7.91 -0.61
C HIS A 45 21.71 9.16 -1.41
N ASN A 46 20.47 9.57 -1.30
CA ASN A 46 20.07 10.89 -1.76
C ASN A 46 20.38 11.89 -0.64
N GLN A 47 21.53 12.52 -0.72
CA GLN A 47 21.98 13.53 0.25
C GLN A 47 21.19 14.87 0.16
N GLU A 48 20.24 14.99 -0.77
CA GLU A 48 19.57 16.27 -1.06
C GLU A 48 18.19 16.44 -0.42
N ASN A 49 17.68 15.46 0.30
CA ASN A 49 16.41 15.57 1.02
C ASN A 49 16.57 15.27 2.51
N ASP A 50 17.35 16.09 3.18
CA ASP A 50 17.35 16.22 4.65
C ASP A 50 16.09 16.93 5.13
N ASP A 51 14.93 16.36 4.84
CA ASP A 51 13.72 16.71 5.57
C ASP A 51 13.58 15.69 6.70
N ASP A 52 13.66 16.14 7.94
CA ASP A 52 13.73 15.38 9.20
C ASP A 52 12.54 14.46 9.49
N THR A 53 11.64 14.32 8.55
CA THR A 53 10.49 13.42 8.61
C THR A 53 10.81 12.12 7.91
N LEU A 54 11.26 11.12 8.64
CA LEU A 54 11.64 9.76 8.23
C LEU A 54 12.42 9.72 6.90
N PRO A 55 13.63 9.23 6.93
CA PRO A 55 14.40 9.08 5.70
C PRO A 55 13.57 8.24 4.72
N GLY A 56 13.30 8.78 3.53
CA GLY A 56 12.59 8.10 2.45
C GLY A 56 12.96 6.62 2.25
N PRO A 57 14.25 6.22 2.46
CA PRO A 57 14.67 4.83 2.43
C PRO A 57 13.97 3.91 3.42
N VAL A 58 13.67 4.39 4.65
CA VAL A 58 13.01 3.55 5.67
C VAL A 58 11.55 3.31 5.33
N GLN A 59 10.82 4.35 4.91
CA GLN A 59 9.42 4.22 4.50
C GLN A 59 9.30 3.28 3.31
N ARG A 60 10.13 3.47 2.28
CA ARG A 60 10.17 2.59 1.12
C ARG A 60 10.51 1.16 1.52
N GLY A 61 11.43 0.96 2.46
CA GLY A 61 11.74 -0.36 2.99
C GLY A 61 10.53 -1.05 3.62
N ILE A 62 9.72 -0.32 4.38
CA ILE A 62 8.49 -0.85 4.95
C ILE A 62 7.48 -1.18 3.84
N HIS A 63 7.37 -0.32 2.82
CA HIS A 63 6.52 -0.53 1.66
C HIS A 63 6.84 -1.85 0.96
N GLU A 64 8.08 -2.03 0.52
CA GLU A 64 8.51 -3.22 -0.20
C GLU A 64 8.46 -4.48 0.67
N TYR A 65 8.79 -4.38 1.95
CA TYR A 65 8.66 -5.51 2.87
C TYR A 65 7.20 -5.95 3.03
N THR A 66 6.26 -5.00 2.97
CA THR A 66 4.83 -5.32 2.98
C THR A 66 4.45 -6.14 1.75
N HIS A 67 4.99 -5.81 0.56
CA HIS A 67 4.76 -6.61 -0.65
C HIS A 67 5.28 -8.04 -0.53
N VAL A 68 6.47 -8.25 0.05
CA VAL A 68 6.98 -9.61 0.32
C VAL A 68 5.99 -10.40 1.15
N PHE A 69 5.46 -9.80 2.21
CA PHE A 69 4.45 -10.43 3.05
C PHE A 69 3.15 -10.71 2.27
N GLN A 70 2.66 -9.75 1.51
CA GLN A 70 1.43 -9.87 0.72
C GLN A 70 1.54 -10.96 -0.36
N LEU A 71 2.66 -11.06 -1.06
CA LEU A 71 2.92 -12.09 -2.07
C LEU A 71 2.89 -13.51 -1.49
N SER A 72 3.30 -13.67 -0.23
CA SER A 72 3.22 -14.97 0.45
C SER A 72 1.79 -15.42 0.76
N VAL A 73 0.84 -14.50 0.72
CA VAL A 73 -0.57 -14.74 1.09
C VAL A 73 -1.42 -15.15 -0.11
N GLY A 74 -1.11 -14.64 -1.31
CA GLY A 74 -1.83 -14.93 -2.53
C GLY A 74 -2.18 -13.68 -3.35
N ARG A 75 -2.95 -13.89 -4.43
CA ARG A 75 -3.33 -12.80 -5.34
C ARG A 75 -4.31 -11.83 -4.67
N MET A 76 -4.00 -10.58 -4.75
CA MET A 76 -4.82 -9.46 -4.28
C MET A 76 -4.94 -8.41 -5.40
N PRO A 77 -5.99 -7.57 -5.38
CA PRO A 77 -6.13 -6.51 -6.37
C PRO A 77 -5.05 -5.44 -6.17
N THR A 78 -4.71 -4.73 -7.24
CA THR A 78 -3.67 -3.70 -7.24
C THR A 78 -3.86 -2.67 -6.13
N TRP A 79 -5.08 -2.19 -5.91
CA TRP A 79 -5.36 -1.22 -4.85
C TRP A 79 -5.12 -1.77 -3.44
N MET A 80 -5.28 -3.08 -3.24
CA MET A 80 -5.05 -3.72 -1.93
C MET A 80 -3.55 -3.96 -1.69
N MET A 81 -2.82 -4.32 -2.75
CA MET A 81 -1.37 -4.47 -2.70
C MET A 81 -0.71 -3.13 -2.36
N GLU A 82 -0.88 -2.14 -3.21
CA GLU A 82 -0.24 -0.82 -3.08
C GLU A 82 -0.80 -0.03 -1.88
N GLY A 83 -2.11 -0.09 -1.70
CA GLY A 83 -2.78 0.58 -0.58
C GLY A 83 -2.38 -0.01 0.77
N GLY A 84 -2.19 -1.33 0.85
CA GLY A 84 -1.69 -2.01 2.05
C GLY A 84 -0.25 -1.59 2.36
N ALA A 85 0.62 -1.58 1.37
CA ALA A 85 2.00 -1.15 1.52
C ALA A 85 2.08 0.32 1.94
N MET A 86 1.31 1.21 1.29
CA MET A 86 1.20 2.63 1.63
C MET A 86 0.61 2.86 3.03
N PHE A 87 -0.37 2.06 3.46
CA PHE A 87 -0.92 2.13 4.80
C PHE A 87 0.14 1.80 5.85
N PHE A 88 0.83 0.67 5.73
CA PHE A 88 1.84 0.24 6.70
C PHE A 88 3.09 1.11 6.69
N GLU A 89 3.52 1.61 5.54
CA GLU A 89 4.64 2.56 5.42
C GLU A 89 4.40 3.84 6.24
N ASN A 90 3.14 4.26 6.39
CA ASN A 90 2.76 5.42 7.18
C ASN A 90 2.36 5.07 8.62
N TRP A 91 1.81 3.86 8.86
CA TRP A 91 1.39 3.43 10.18
C TRP A 91 2.56 3.03 11.09
N ILE A 92 3.50 2.22 10.59
CA ILE A 92 4.59 1.66 11.41
C ILE A 92 5.49 2.75 12.02
N PRO A 93 5.87 3.82 11.30
CA PRO A 93 6.72 4.87 11.88
C PRO A 93 6.14 5.56 13.10
N GLN A 94 4.81 5.73 13.19
CA GLN A 94 4.21 6.35 14.37
C GLN A 94 4.39 5.51 15.65
N LEU A 95 4.51 4.18 15.53
CA LEU A 95 4.72 3.29 16.67
C LEU A 95 6.05 3.56 17.40
N VAL A 96 7.00 4.18 16.71
CA VAL A 96 8.32 4.58 17.23
C VAL A 96 8.49 6.09 17.29
N ASN A 97 7.38 6.84 17.28
CA ASN A 97 7.33 8.31 17.31
C ASN A 97 8.11 9.00 16.19
N ARG A 98 8.13 8.40 14.99
CA ARG A 98 8.83 8.91 13.82
C ARG A 98 7.89 9.23 12.65
N GLY A 99 6.60 9.49 12.90
CA GLY A 99 5.65 9.83 11.86
C GLY A 99 4.32 10.27 12.43
N ASP A 100 3.55 11.00 11.63
CA ASP A 100 2.16 11.34 11.90
C ASP A 100 1.27 10.70 10.83
N TRP A 101 0.80 9.48 11.10
CA TRP A 101 -0.08 8.73 10.24
C TRP A 101 -1.37 9.53 9.91
N LYS A 102 -1.94 10.22 10.90
CA LYS A 102 -3.19 10.98 10.69
C LYS A 102 -3.00 12.14 9.74
N LEU A 103 -1.87 12.84 9.85
CA LEU A 103 -1.53 13.92 8.94
C LEU A 103 -1.35 13.40 7.51
N ARG A 104 -0.63 12.28 7.35
CA ARG A 104 -0.39 11.65 6.04
C ARG A 104 -1.68 11.16 5.39
N MET A 105 -2.53 10.46 6.13
CA MET A 105 -3.85 10.04 5.62
C MET A 105 -4.68 11.23 5.15
N ARG A 106 -4.71 12.30 5.93
CA ARG A 106 -5.42 13.53 5.57
C ARG A 106 -4.86 14.18 4.29
N GLN A 107 -3.56 14.21 4.11
CA GLN A 107 -2.90 14.72 2.90
C GLN A 107 -3.29 13.89 1.67
N MET A 108 -3.12 12.56 1.74
CA MET A 108 -3.49 11.65 0.66
C MET A 108 -4.96 11.82 0.23
N MET A 109 -5.88 11.97 1.18
CA MET A 109 -7.30 12.15 0.82
C MET A 109 -7.59 13.51 0.20
N ARG A 110 -6.89 14.58 0.63
CA ARG A 110 -7.00 15.89 -0.03
C ARG A 110 -6.56 15.83 -1.48
N GLU A 111 -5.42 15.21 -1.75
CA GLU A 111 -4.90 15.02 -3.09
C GLU A 111 -5.83 14.17 -3.93
N THR A 112 -6.32 13.06 -3.39
CA THR A 112 -7.29 12.17 -4.05
C THR A 112 -8.56 12.93 -4.45
N LYS A 113 -9.18 13.63 -3.51
CA LYS A 113 -10.40 14.41 -3.79
C LYS A 113 -10.17 15.54 -4.80
N PHE A 114 -8.96 16.12 -4.81
CA PHE A 114 -8.61 17.13 -5.80
C PHE A 114 -8.43 16.52 -7.19
N LYS A 115 -7.64 15.47 -7.30
CA LYS A 115 -7.31 14.81 -8.59
C LYS A 115 -8.53 14.11 -9.22
N LEU A 116 -9.39 13.51 -8.42
CA LEU A 116 -10.59 12.81 -8.92
C LEU A 116 -11.83 13.69 -9.04
N ARG A 117 -11.71 15.00 -8.88
CA ARG A 117 -12.86 15.91 -8.95
C ARG A 117 -13.53 15.85 -10.32
N GLY A 118 -14.81 15.48 -10.35
CA GLY A 118 -15.60 15.36 -11.57
C GLY A 118 -15.40 14.06 -12.35
N LEU A 119 -14.52 13.19 -11.88
CA LEU A 119 -14.31 11.85 -12.43
C LEU A 119 -15.16 10.82 -11.69
N LYS A 120 -15.41 9.69 -12.36
CA LYS A 120 -16.20 8.57 -11.80
C LYS A 120 -15.33 7.40 -11.35
N TYR A 121 -14.01 7.52 -11.44
CA TYR A 121 -13.09 6.45 -11.07
C TYR A 121 -13.14 6.17 -9.56
N THR A 122 -13.06 4.90 -9.22
CA THR A 122 -13.07 4.36 -7.86
C THR A 122 -11.94 3.35 -7.69
N ILE A 123 -11.74 2.85 -6.48
CA ILE A 123 -10.75 1.77 -6.28
C ILE A 123 -11.13 0.47 -6.99
N ALA A 124 -12.42 0.24 -7.28
CA ALA A 124 -12.85 -0.94 -8.03
C ALA A 124 -12.29 -0.95 -9.47
N ASP A 125 -12.07 0.23 -10.06
CA ASP A 125 -11.44 0.35 -11.38
C ASP A 125 -9.95 0.00 -11.34
N MET A 126 -9.36 -0.14 -10.15
CA MET A 126 -7.95 -0.44 -9.92
C MET A 126 -7.73 -1.85 -9.32
N GLU A 127 -8.58 -2.81 -9.67
CA GLU A 127 -8.34 -4.21 -9.30
C GLU A 127 -7.13 -4.78 -10.06
N GLU A 128 -7.01 -4.48 -11.36
CA GLU A 128 -5.98 -5.04 -12.26
C GLU A 128 -5.37 -3.91 -13.10
N ILE A 129 -4.23 -3.37 -12.68
CA ILE A 129 -3.58 -2.26 -13.40
C ILE A 129 -3.14 -2.64 -14.81
N GLU A 130 -2.77 -3.90 -15.04
CA GLU A 130 -2.30 -4.37 -16.33
C GLU A 130 -3.39 -4.29 -17.41
N SER A 131 -4.65 -4.46 -17.03
CA SER A 131 -5.81 -4.38 -17.92
C SER A 131 -6.45 -2.98 -17.98
N ALA A 132 -5.96 -2.04 -17.17
CA ALA A 132 -6.48 -0.68 -17.11
C ALA A 132 -6.20 0.09 -18.43
N SER A 133 -7.11 1.01 -18.80
CA SER A 133 -6.86 1.94 -19.89
C SER A 133 -5.71 2.90 -19.57
N GLU A 134 -5.06 3.44 -20.61
CA GLU A 134 -3.98 4.42 -20.40
C GLU A 134 -4.46 5.66 -19.64
N GLU A 135 -5.69 6.10 -19.89
CA GLU A 135 -6.31 7.19 -19.12
C GLU A 135 -6.44 6.84 -17.64
N LEU A 136 -6.87 5.62 -17.30
CA LEU A 136 -7.00 5.18 -15.90
C LEU A 136 -5.64 5.03 -15.23
N LYS A 137 -4.60 4.60 -15.96
CA LYS A 137 -3.23 4.47 -15.45
C LYS A 137 -2.65 5.81 -14.98
N GLU A 138 -3.08 6.94 -15.53
CA GLU A 138 -2.69 8.26 -15.03
C GLU A 138 -3.10 8.49 -13.57
N TYR A 139 -4.13 7.79 -13.11
CA TYR A 139 -4.63 7.86 -11.72
C TYR A 139 -4.12 6.71 -10.83
N TYR A 140 -3.16 5.91 -11.31
CA TYR A 140 -2.65 4.75 -10.58
C TYR A 140 -2.23 5.09 -9.15
N GLN A 141 -1.35 6.07 -8.97
CA GLN A 141 -0.92 6.48 -7.64
C GLN A 141 -2.09 6.99 -6.77
N THR A 142 -3.03 7.70 -7.38
CA THR A 142 -4.18 8.27 -6.66
C THR A 142 -5.16 7.19 -6.20
N LEU A 143 -5.42 6.19 -7.04
CA LEU A 143 -6.40 5.14 -6.77
C LEU A 143 -5.78 3.96 -6.01
N ALA A 144 -4.67 3.41 -6.50
CA ALA A 144 -4.06 2.24 -5.88
C ALA A 144 -3.38 2.59 -4.55
N TYR A 145 -2.56 3.64 -4.52
CA TYR A 145 -1.81 4.01 -3.31
C TYR A 145 -2.68 4.79 -2.33
N HIS A 146 -3.14 5.99 -2.72
CA HIS A 146 -3.82 6.88 -1.78
C HIS A 146 -5.21 6.38 -1.39
N SER A 147 -6.07 6.11 -2.37
CA SER A 147 -7.41 5.58 -2.08
C SER A 147 -7.35 4.17 -1.52
N GLY A 148 -6.39 3.35 -1.98
CA GLY A 148 -6.12 2.02 -1.44
C GLY A 148 -5.75 2.05 0.04
N ALA A 149 -4.84 2.95 0.47
CA ALA A 149 -4.50 3.11 1.89
C ALA A 149 -5.73 3.50 2.74
N TRP A 150 -6.60 4.35 2.21
CA TRP A 150 -7.88 4.68 2.87
C TRP A 150 -8.84 3.51 2.91
N ALA A 151 -8.86 2.66 1.86
CA ALA A 151 -9.67 1.43 1.86
C ALA A 151 -9.18 0.44 2.92
N ILE A 152 -7.88 0.27 3.10
CA ILE A 152 -7.31 -0.54 4.19
C ILE A 152 -7.72 0.02 5.56
N ALA A 153 -7.57 1.33 5.78
CA ALA A 153 -8.02 1.95 7.02
C ALA A 153 -9.52 1.75 7.27
N PHE A 154 -10.33 1.79 6.21
CA PHE A 154 -11.77 1.56 6.29
C PHE A 154 -12.08 0.09 6.61
N ILE A 155 -11.42 -0.90 6.01
CA ILE A 155 -11.56 -2.33 6.34
C ILE A 155 -11.29 -2.55 7.84
N ILE A 156 -10.19 -2.00 8.36
CA ILE A 156 -9.85 -2.11 9.78
C ILE A 156 -10.91 -1.44 10.66
N HIS A 157 -11.40 -0.28 10.25
CA HIS A 157 -12.46 0.43 10.99
C HIS A 157 -13.78 -0.36 11.05
N GLN A 158 -14.13 -1.10 10.00
CA GLN A 158 -15.32 -1.94 9.98
C GLN A 158 -15.19 -3.18 10.87
N SER A 159 -13.97 -3.63 11.17
CA SER A 159 -13.76 -4.78 12.02
C SER A 159 -14.15 -4.49 13.49
N PRO A 160 -14.60 -5.51 14.24
CA PRO A 160 -14.98 -5.32 15.65
C PRO A 160 -13.83 -4.82 16.54
N THR A 161 -12.59 -5.14 16.20
CA THR A 161 -11.41 -4.82 17.02
C THR A 161 -10.85 -3.44 16.72
N GLN A 162 -11.00 -2.96 15.49
CA GLN A 162 -10.37 -1.75 14.97
C GLN A 162 -8.85 -1.70 15.25
N ASN A 163 -8.20 -2.86 15.24
CA ASN A 163 -6.80 -3.04 15.62
C ASN A 163 -5.97 -3.48 14.42
N VAL A 164 -4.90 -2.72 14.14
CA VAL A 164 -4.04 -2.94 12.96
C VAL A 164 -3.24 -4.25 13.05
N ALA A 165 -2.78 -4.61 14.26
CA ALA A 165 -2.08 -5.89 14.44
C ALA A 165 -3.03 -7.07 14.24
N VAL A 166 -4.25 -6.99 14.79
CA VAL A 166 -5.30 -8.01 14.59
C VAL A 166 -5.69 -8.11 13.11
N PHE A 167 -5.81 -6.97 12.42
CA PHE A 167 -6.05 -6.96 10.97
C PHE A 167 -4.96 -7.75 10.22
N ARG A 168 -3.70 -7.48 10.49
CA ARG A 168 -2.60 -8.22 9.87
C ARG A 168 -2.70 -9.72 10.13
N ASP A 169 -2.97 -10.11 11.37
CA ASP A 169 -2.92 -11.51 11.81
C ASP A 169 -4.18 -12.31 11.44
N GLU A 170 -5.29 -11.66 11.12
CA GLU A 170 -6.56 -12.31 10.76
C GLU A 170 -6.94 -12.13 9.29
N PHE A 171 -6.81 -10.91 8.75
CA PHE A 171 -7.26 -10.62 7.39
C PHE A 171 -6.43 -11.32 6.32
N TYR A 172 -5.10 -11.23 6.39
CA TYR A 172 -4.26 -11.86 5.39
C TYR A 172 -4.36 -13.41 5.37
N PRO A 173 -4.38 -14.11 6.51
CA PRO A 173 -4.72 -15.54 6.51
C PRO A 173 -6.10 -15.84 5.94
N LEU A 174 -7.07 -14.95 6.12
CA LEU A 174 -8.40 -15.10 5.52
C LEU A 174 -8.33 -14.96 3.99
N VAL A 175 -7.52 -14.02 3.48
CA VAL A 175 -7.25 -13.89 2.04
C VAL A 175 -6.63 -15.17 1.47
N ALA A 176 -5.64 -15.74 2.15
CA ALA A 176 -5.01 -16.99 1.73
C ALA A 176 -6.00 -18.18 1.68
N LYS A 177 -6.99 -18.18 2.57
CA LYS A 177 -7.97 -19.24 2.69
C LYS A 177 -9.14 -19.12 1.71
N LEU A 178 -9.65 -17.90 1.49
CA LEU A 178 -10.93 -17.66 0.80
C LEU A 178 -10.77 -16.90 -0.52
N GLY A 179 -9.59 -16.35 -0.80
CA GLY A 179 -9.40 -15.31 -1.81
C GLY A 179 -9.79 -13.93 -1.28
N TRP A 180 -9.26 -12.88 -1.90
CA TRP A 180 -9.40 -11.50 -1.41
C TRP A 180 -10.86 -10.99 -1.42
N GLU A 181 -11.66 -11.38 -2.41
CA GLU A 181 -13.06 -10.92 -2.54
C GLU A 181 -13.90 -11.36 -1.35
N ALA A 182 -13.86 -12.65 -1.03
CA ALA A 182 -14.58 -13.19 0.10
C ALA A 182 -14.00 -12.69 1.44
N ALA A 183 -12.66 -12.53 1.52
CA ALA A 183 -11.99 -12.05 2.71
C ALA A 183 -12.39 -10.60 3.04
N VAL A 184 -12.40 -9.70 2.05
CA VAL A 184 -12.79 -8.31 2.29
C VAL A 184 -14.26 -8.19 2.72
N ALA A 185 -15.14 -8.95 2.10
CA ALA A 185 -16.55 -8.99 2.48
C ALA A 185 -16.71 -9.48 3.93
N GLN A 186 -16.20 -10.68 4.22
CA GLN A 186 -16.33 -11.29 5.54
C GLN A 186 -15.71 -10.46 6.65
N TYR A 187 -14.48 -9.94 6.45
CA TYR A 187 -13.76 -9.18 7.48
C TYR A 187 -14.41 -7.82 7.77
N SER A 188 -15.01 -7.21 6.75
CA SER A 188 -15.75 -5.95 6.88
C SER A 188 -17.19 -6.13 7.34
N GLY A 189 -17.67 -7.38 7.53
CA GLY A 189 -19.05 -7.68 7.92
C GLY A 189 -20.05 -7.36 6.82
N MET A 190 -19.69 -7.58 5.55
CA MET A 190 -20.50 -7.31 4.36
C MET A 190 -20.78 -8.60 3.59
N ASP A 191 -21.80 -8.60 2.74
CA ASP A 191 -22.24 -9.79 2.03
C ASP A 191 -21.39 -10.08 0.79
N SER A 192 -20.78 -9.04 0.19
CA SER A 192 -19.99 -9.14 -1.05
C SER A 192 -18.92 -8.05 -1.16
N LYS A 193 -17.96 -8.21 -2.11
CA LYS A 193 -17.01 -7.15 -2.44
C LYS A 193 -17.70 -5.90 -3.01
N GLU A 194 -18.80 -6.09 -3.72
CA GLU A 194 -19.60 -5.00 -4.28
C GLU A 194 -20.24 -4.15 -3.17
N ASP A 195 -20.68 -4.80 -2.08
CA ASP A 195 -21.16 -4.11 -0.88
C ASP A 195 -20.04 -3.32 -0.22
N PHE A 196 -18.84 -3.91 -0.13
CA PHE A 196 -17.66 -3.22 0.34
C PHE A 196 -17.34 -1.98 -0.51
N TYR A 197 -17.30 -2.11 -1.84
CA TYR A 197 -17.04 -0.96 -2.71
C TYR A 197 -18.09 0.13 -2.57
N ARG A 198 -19.35 -0.24 -2.46
CA ARG A 198 -20.44 0.71 -2.25
C ARG A 198 -20.30 1.44 -0.91
N ALA A 199 -19.99 0.71 0.15
CA ALA A 199 -19.79 1.27 1.49
C ALA A 199 -18.55 2.17 1.55
N PHE A 200 -17.44 1.75 0.94
CA PHE A 200 -16.23 2.55 0.86
C PHE A 200 -16.42 3.81 0.02
N ASN A 201 -17.13 3.74 -1.11
CA ASN A 201 -17.46 4.91 -1.92
C ASN A 201 -18.33 5.90 -1.13
N ALA A 202 -19.31 5.42 -0.38
CA ALA A 202 -20.11 6.26 0.50
C ALA A 202 -19.24 6.93 1.59
N PHE A 203 -18.32 6.19 2.20
CA PHE A 203 -17.35 6.71 3.16
C PHE A 203 -16.41 7.76 2.54
N SER A 204 -15.86 7.50 1.37
CA SER A 204 -14.94 8.41 0.67
C SER A 204 -15.60 9.71 0.22
N ASN A 205 -16.92 9.72 0.06
CA ASN A 205 -17.70 10.92 -0.25
C ASN A 205 -17.97 11.82 0.97
N LEU A 206 -17.77 11.34 2.18
CA LEU A 206 -17.84 12.18 3.38
C LEU A 206 -16.78 13.28 3.36
N SER A 207 -16.93 14.30 4.20
CA SER A 207 -15.86 15.26 4.43
C SER A 207 -14.62 14.56 5.00
N ILE A 208 -13.42 15.11 4.73
CA ILE A 208 -12.18 14.54 5.26
C ILE A 208 -12.20 14.46 6.79
N ASP A 209 -12.80 15.45 7.44
CA ASP A 209 -12.88 15.47 8.90
C ASP A 209 -13.80 14.36 9.45
N GLU A 210 -14.90 14.07 8.78
CA GLU A 210 -15.79 12.94 9.15
C GLU A 210 -15.12 11.60 8.91
N GLN A 211 -14.38 11.45 7.79
CA GLN A 211 -13.60 10.26 7.53
C GLN A 211 -12.53 10.07 8.62
N MET A 212 -11.73 11.11 8.90
CA MET A 212 -10.69 11.08 9.93
C MET A 212 -11.25 10.78 11.32
N LYS A 213 -12.43 11.33 11.67
CA LYS A 213 -13.08 11.03 12.96
C LYS A 213 -13.33 9.52 13.12
N ARG A 214 -13.69 8.81 12.03
CA ARG A 214 -13.96 7.37 12.07
C ARG A 214 -12.67 6.56 12.20
N ILE A 215 -11.66 6.84 11.37
CA ILE A 215 -10.42 6.04 11.35
C ILE A 215 -9.39 6.46 12.42
N SER A 216 -9.55 7.62 13.06
CA SER A 216 -8.60 8.07 14.11
C SER A 216 -8.61 7.19 15.37
N ALA A 217 -9.59 6.30 15.51
CA ALA A 217 -9.70 5.36 16.63
C ALA A 217 -8.94 4.04 16.40
N LEU A 218 -8.31 3.82 15.23
CA LEU A 218 -7.51 2.64 14.96
C LEU A 218 -6.36 2.52 15.98
N LYS A 219 -6.10 1.26 16.43
CA LYS A 219 -5.14 0.92 17.48
C LYS A 219 -4.03 0.06 16.93
#